data_a9199cc9c3e394d25dc9bd4b41baa473
#
_entry.id   a9199cc9c3e394d25dc9bd4b41baa473
#
_cell.length_a   1.000
_cell.length_b   1.000
_cell.length_c   1.000
_cell.angle_alpha   90.00
_cell.angle_beta   90.00
_cell.angle_gamma   90.00
#
_symmetry.space_group_name_H-M   'P 1'
#
loop_
_entity.id
_entity.type
_entity.pdbx_description
1 polymer ?
#
loop_
_entity_poly.entity_id
_entity_poly.type
_entity_poly.pdbx_seq_one_letter_code
_entity_poly.pdbx_strand_id
1 'polypeptide(L)'
;MSAPESVREVWSDTDVNVALTLALLRRGSADPTFRRIGSRIWRTSRMPTGPVTYAIEQLGPRRVRATAWGPGRTELLDGLERLVGMTDDPSGFVPSHPVLADGARRFPGLRVPRTGRVMEALIPAIIEQKVLGIDAFAAQRRLLHRFGEAPPGPAPDGLRVPPTAEQWAAVPSWEWHLAGVDPSRARAAQAAARLGPQLERLAERHPDDHAAVHRGLRSIPGIGVWTAAEVGSRALGDADAVPFGDYHVAKDVGVALLGRRIDDVELAEVLEPWRGHRFRVVRLVGLSPLVGTDRRGPRMARVDHRRI
;
A
#
# COMPACT_ATOMS: atom_id res chain seq x y z
N MET A 1 -2.60 -21.45 -25.96
CA MET A 1 -3.72 -21.75 -25.03
C MET A 1 -3.91 -20.54 -24.13
N SER A 2 -5.12 -19.96 -24.07
CA SER A 2 -5.43 -18.86 -23.14
C SER A 2 -5.31 -19.39 -21.71
N ALA A 3 -4.67 -18.62 -20.81
CA ALA A 3 -4.62 -18.99 -19.40
C ALA A 3 -6.06 -19.07 -18.85
N PRO A 4 -6.38 -20.08 -18.02
CA PRO A 4 -7.71 -20.22 -17.46
C PRO A 4 -8.07 -18.97 -16.64
N GLU A 5 -9.26 -18.43 -16.89
CA GLU A 5 -9.79 -17.27 -16.16
C GLU A 5 -10.85 -17.71 -15.15
N SER A 6 -11.01 -16.91 -14.12
CA SER A 6 -12.11 -17.01 -13.17
C SER A 6 -12.68 -15.62 -12.89
N VAL A 7 -13.97 -15.54 -12.66
CA VAL A 7 -14.69 -14.29 -12.41
C VAL A 7 -15.44 -14.40 -11.08
N ARG A 8 -15.40 -13.35 -10.28
CA ARG A 8 -16.22 -13.22 -9.08
C ARG A 8 -16.85 -11.84 -9.02
N GLU A 9 -18.10 -11.79 -8.60
CA GLU A 9 -18.80 -10.56 -8.21
C GLU A 9 -19.05 -10.58 -6.71
N VAL A 10 -18.94 -9.41 -6.10
CA VAL A 10 -19.19 -9.21 -4.67
C VAL A 10 -20.08 -7.98 -4.47
N TRP A 11 -20.84 -8.02 -3.39
CA TRP A 11 -21.76 -6.95 -3.00
C TRP A 11 -21.45 -6.49 -1.58
N SER A 12 -21.57 -5.21 -1.35
CA SER A 12 -21.38 -4.58 -0.03
C SER A 12 -22.72 -4.00 0.46
N ASP A 13 -22.91 -4.03 1.77
CA ASP A 13 -24.08 -3.39 2.41
C ASP A 13 -23.97 -1.85 2.40
N THR A 14 -22.76 -1.33 2.24
CA THR A 14 -22.45 0.09 2.20
C THR A 14 -21.64 0.44 0.96
N ASP A 15 -21.60 1.72 0.62
CA ASP A 15 -20.87 2.18 -0.55
C ASP A 15 -19.36 1.92 -0.42
N VAL A 16 -18.73 1.52 -1.52
CA VAL A 16 -17.28 1.37 -1.67
C VAL A 16 -16.81 2.19 -2.87
N ASN A 17 -15.63 2.77 -2.77
CA ASN A 17 -14.96 3.43 -3.88
C ASN A 17 -13.66 2.67 -4.20
N VAL A 18 -13.75 1.71 -5.10
CA VAL A 18 -12.65 0.83 -5.47
C VAL A 18 -11.44 1.62 -5.97
N ALA A 19 -11.66 2.67 -6.76
CA ALA A 19 -10.58 3.48 -7.31
C ALA A 19 -9.78 4.20 -6.21
N LEU A 20 -10.45 4.79 -5.22
CA LEU A 20 -9.80 5.45 -4.09
C LEU A 20 -9.13 4.45 -3.15
N THR A 21 -9.79 3.33 -2.88
CA THR A 21 -9.28 2.26 -2.02
C THR A 21 -8.00 1.68 -2.59
N LEU A 22 -8.02 1.25 -3.85
CA LEU A 22 -6.86 0.62 -4.49
C LEU A 22 -5.77 1.62 -4.92
N ALA A 23 -6.08 2.93 -5.00
CA ALA A 23 -5.06 3.94 -5.26
C ALA A 23 -3.93 3.94 -4.21
N LEU A 24 -4.22 3.52 -2.97
CA LEU A 24 -3.24 3.36 -1.90
C LEU A 24 -2.14 2.33 -2.25
N LEU A 25 -2.47 1.35 -3.07
CA LEU A 25 -1.56 0.26 -3.45
C LEU A 25 -0.64 0.64 -4.62
N ARG A 26 -0.88 1.77 -5.29
CA ARG A 26 -0.13 2.20 -6.46
C ARG A 26 1.15 2.94 -6.07
N ARG A 27 2.26 2.56 -6.66
CA ARG A 27 3.59 3.16 -6.44
C ARG A 27 4.02 4.00 -7.65
N GLY A 28 3.47 5.20 -7.74
CA GLY A 28 3.73 6.12 -8.85
C GLY A 28 2.95 5.82 -10.14
N SER A 29 3.14 6.66 -11.15
CA SER A 29 2.38 6.57 -12.42
C SER A 29 2.78 5.37 -13.30
N ALA A 30 4.02 4.92 -13.17
CA ALA A 30 4.60 3.82 -13.96
C ALA A 30 4.82 2.55 -13.13
N ASP A 31 3.96 2.29 -12.14
CA ASP A 31 4.00 1.09 -11.30
C ASP A 31 3.82 -0.17 -12.16
N PRO A 32 4.79 -1.12 -12.15
CA PRO A 32 4.68 -2.35 -12.94
C PRO A 32 3.67 -3.36 -12.36
N THR A 33 3.09 -3.10 -11.20
CA THR A 33 2.08 -3.98 -10.59
C THR A 33 0.67 -3.40 -10.68
N PHE A 34 0.53 -2.18 -11.23
CA PHE A 34 -0.73 -1.45 -11.23
C PHE A 34 -0.93 -0.68 -12.54
N ARG A 35 -2.08 -0.88 -13.20
CA ARG A 35 -2.48 -0.10 -14.38
C ARG A 35 -3.97 0.23 -14.31
N ARG A 36 -4.34 1.46 -14.63
CA ARG A 36 -5.74 1.82 -14.83
C ARG A 36 -5.97 2.07 -16.33
N ILE A 37 -6.96 1.39 -16.89
CA ILE A 37 -7.38 1.55 -18.30
C ILE A 37 -8.90 1.71 -18.28
N GLY A 38 -9.36 2.91 -18.60
CA GLY A 38 -10.78 3.26 -18.47
C GLY A 38 -11.28 3.08 -17.03
N SER A 39 -12.34 2.29 -16.88
CA SER A 39 -12.92 1.93 -15.58
C SER A 39 -12.20 0.77 -14.89
N ARG A 40 -11.38 0.00 -15.61
CA ARG A 40 -10.69 -1.18 -15.09
C ARG A 40 -9.40 -0.84 -14.38
N ILE A 41 -9.21 -1.44 -13.20
CA ILE A 41 -7.94 -1.45 -12.48
C ILE A 41 -7.33 -2.82 -12.66
N TRP A 42 -6.19 -2.86 -13.36
CA TRP A 42 -5.37 -4.04 -13.57
C TRP A 42 -4.28 -4.10 -12.53
N ARG A 43 -4.09 -5.26 -11.92
CA ARG A 43 -3.00 -5.51 -10.99
C ARG A 43 -2.44 -6.91 -11.16
N THR A 44 -1.21 -7.06 -10.69
CA THR A 44 -0.55 -8.34 -10.50
C THR A 44 -0.23 -8.54 -9.04
N SER A 45 -0.24 -9.77 -8.58
CA SER A 45 0.10 -10.13 -7.22
C SER A 45 0.69 -11.54 -7.18
N ARG A 46 1.34 -11.87 -6.07
CA ARG A 46 1.84 -13.22 -5.81
C ARG A 46 1.09 -13.81 -4.63
N MET A 47 0.17 -14.69 -4.96
CA MET A 47 -0.57 -15.46 -3.97
C MET A 47 0.28 -16.68 -3.53
N PRO A 48 0.03 -17.28 -2.35
CA PRO A 48 0.65 -18.56 -1.95
C PRO A 48 0.55 -19.65 -3.02
N THR A 49 -0.56 -19.71 -3.74
CA THR A 49 -0.80 -20.68 -4.83
C THR A 49 -0.14 -20.29 -6.15
N GLY A 50 0.47 -19.11 -6.26
CA GLY A 50 1.25 -18.66 -7.41
C GLY A 50 0.92 -17.28 -7.95
N PRO A 51 1.50 -16.92 -9.09
CA PRO A 51 1.29 -15.61 -9.71
C PRO A 51 -0.15 -15.43 -10.18
N VAL A 52 -0.64 -14.19 -10.11
CA VAL A 52 -1.97 -13.82 -10.58
C VAL A 52 -1.94 -12.44 -11.25
N THR A 53 -2.66 -12.33 -12.36
CA THR A 53 -3.12 -11.06 -12.93
C THR A 53 -4.61 -10.93 -12.66
N TYR A 54 -5.07 -9.74 -12.37
CA TYR A 54 -6.49 -9.50 -12.17
C TYR A 54 -6.92 -8.11 -12.63
N ALA A 55 -8.17 -8.01 -13.07
CA ALA A 55 -8.83 -6.78 -13.45
C ALA A 55 -10.06 -6.58 -12.57
N ILE A 56 -10.17 -5.40 -11.95
CA ILE A 56 -11.30 -5.05 -11.09
C ILE A 56 -12.10 -3.94 -11.73
N GLU A 57 -13.43 -4.12 -11.76
CA GLU A 57 -14.41 -3.16 -12.25
C GLU A 57 -15.44 -2.86 -11.16
N GLN A 58 -15.69 -1.59 -10.92
CA GLN A 58 -16.81 -1.17 -10.08
C GLN A 58 -18.06 -1.04 -10.96
N LEU A 59 -19.07 -1.87 -10.72
CA LEU A 59 -20.31 -1.92 -11.51
C LEU A 59 -21.42 -1.04 -10.93
N GLY A 60 -21.22 -0.54 -9.70
CA GLY A 60 -22.12 0.33 -8.98
C GLY A 60 -21.54 0.68 -7.61
N PRO A 61 -22.19 1.53 -6.81
CA PRO A 61 -21.66 1.97 -5.51
C PRO A 61 -21.33 0.82 -4.56
N ARG A 62 -22.03 -0.32 -4.70
CA ARG A 62 -21.97 -1.49 -3.80
C ARG A 62 -21.64 -2.79 -4.53
N ARG A 63 -21.31 -2.74 -5.82
CA ARG A 63 -21.09 -3.93 -6.65
C ARG A 63 -19.76 -3.86 -7.36
N VAL A 64 -18.96 -4.91 -7.18
CA VAL A 64 -17.61 -5.02 -7.76
C VAL A 64 -17.46 -6.38 -8.43
N ARG A 65 -16.87 -6.38 -9.62
CA ARG A 65 -16.48 -7.59 -10.35
C ARG A 65 -14.97 -7.64 -10.46
N ALA A 66 -14.41 -8.83 -10.25
CA ALA A 66 -13.01 -9.10 -10.57
C ALA A 66 -12.93 -10.28 -11.52
N THR A 67 -12.03 -10.18 -12.50
CA THR A 67 -11.59 -11.26 -13.36
C THR A 67 -10.12 -11.55 -13.06
N ALA A 68 -9.73 -12.79 -12.89
CA ALA A 68 -8.37 -13.16 -12.52
C ALA A 68 -7.85 -14.32 -13.37
N TRP A 69 -6.54 -14.31 -13.66
CA TRP A 69 -5.81 -15.29 -14.46
C TRP A 69 -4.56 -15.75 -13.73
N GLY A 70 -4.22 -17.01 -13.89
CA GLY A 70 -3.02 -17.63 -13.32
C GLY A 70 -3.32 -18.55 -12.14
N PRO A 71 -2.28 -19.22 -11.60
CA PRO A 71 -2.44 -20.18 -10.50
C PRO A 71 -3.10 -19.57 -9.26
N GLY A 72 -2.75 -18.33 -8.90
CA GLY A 72 -3.28 -17.63 -7.73
C GLY A 72 -4.70 -17.06 -7.85
N ARG A 73 -5.40 -17.29 -8.98
CA ARG A 73 -6.69 -16.64 -9.27
C ARG A 73 -7.80 -16.96 -8.26
N THR A 74 -7.91 -18.21 -7.83
CA THR A 74 -8.95 -18.64 -6.88
C THR A 74 -8.75 -17.94 -5.53
N GLU A 75 -7.56 -18.02 -4.97
CA GLU A 75 -7.22 -17.43 -3.69
C GLU A 75 -7.38 -15.90 -3.71
N LEU A 76 -6.99 -15.24 -4.81
CA LEU A 76 -7.22 -13.80 -4.96
C LEU A 76 -8.71 -13.48 -4.91
N LEU A 77 -9.52 -14.22 -5.70
CA LEU A 77 -10.96 -13.98 -5.79
C LEU A 77 -11.66 -14.26 -4.46
N ASP A 78 -11.22 -15.26 -3.70
CA ASP A 78 -11.72 -15.53 -2.34
C ASP A 78 -11.43 -14.39 -1.35
N GLY A 79 -10.36 -13.63 -1.62
CA GLY A 79 -10.01 -12.43 -0.87
C GLY A 79 -10.58 -11.12 -1.43
N LEU A 80 -11.44 -11.14 -2.45
CA LEU A 80 -11.85 -9.93 -3.17
C LEU A 80 -12.51 -8.88 -2.28
N GLU A 81 -13.42 -9.27 -1.38
CA GLU A 81 -14.10 -8.35 -0.46
C GLU A 81 -13.09 -7.60 0.42
N ARG A 82 -12.09 -8.33 0.95
CA ARG A 82 -11.01 -7.74 1.75
C ARG A 82 -10.15 -6.79 0.92
N LEU A 83 -9.78 -7.21 -0.28
CA LEU A 83 -8.94 -6.43 -1.18
C LEU A 83 -9.56 -5.07 -1.54
N VAL A 84 -10.87 -5.03 -1.80
CA VAL A 84 -11.58 -3.79 -2.17
C VAL A 84 -12.13 -3.04 -0.95
N GLY A 85 -11.80 -3.48 0.27
CA GLY A 85 -12.15 -2.81 1.52
C GLY A 85 -13.60 -2.98 1.96
N MET A 86 -14.33 -4.00 1.47
CA MET A 86 -15.70 -4.27 1.93
C MET A 86 -15.76 -4.80 3.36
N THR A 87 -14.65 -5.32 3.87
CA THR A 87 -14.52 -5.77 5.28
C THR A 87 -14.01 -4.67 6.21
N ASP A 88 -13.69 -3.49 5.69
CA ASP A 88 -13.32 -2.33 6.49
C ASP A 88 -14.58 -1.69 7.08
N ASP A 89 -14.67 -1.61 8.40
CA ASP A 89 -15.80 -1.02 9.11
C ASP A 89 -15.54 0.45 9.49
N PRO A 90 -16.19 1.42 8.83
CA PRO A 90 -16.10 2.83 9.20
C PRO A 90 -17.15 3.28 10.21
N SER A 91 -18.01 2.40 10.75
CA SER A 91 -19.19 2.79 11.55
C SER A 91 -18.84 3.59 12.81
N GLY A 92 -17.66 3.32 13.41
CA GLY A 92 -17.15 4.08 14.55
C GLY A 92 -16.50 5.42 14.21
N PHE A 93 -16.34 5.75 12.92
CA PHE A 93 -15.67 6.98 12.51
C PHE A 93 -16.65 8.17 12.51
N VAL A 94 -16.41 9.12 13.42
CA VAL A 94 -17.17 10.39 13.48
C VAL A 94 -16.29 11.52 12.91
N PRO A 95 -16.58 12.07 11.73
CA PRO A 95 -15.80 13.17 11.14
C PRO A 95 -16.16 14.50 11.82
N SER A 96 -15.79 14.66 13.09
CA SER A 96 -16.15 15.81 13.95
C SER A 96 -15.50 17.14 13.54
N HIS A 97 -14.49 17.10 12.66
CA HIS A 97 -13.85 18.32 12.14
C HIS A 97 -14.42 18.68 10.75
N PRO A 98 -14.65 19.99 10.42
CA PRO A 98 -15.25 20.40 9.14
C PRO A 98 -14.53 19.86 7.90
N VAL A 99 -13.17 19.81 7.89
CA VAL A 99 -12.37 19.27 6.80
C VAL A 99 -12.64 17.77 6.63
N LEU A 100 -12.78 17.03 7.71
CA LEU A 100 -13.06 15.59 7.67
C LEU A 100 -14.50 15.33 7.23
N ALA A 101 -15.45 16.14 7.70
CA ALA A 101 -16.86 16.06 7.27
C ALA A 101 -17.02 16.36 5.78
N ASP A 102 -16.30 17.35 5.27
CA ASP A 102 -16.25 17.64 3.82
C ASP A 102 -15.62 16.49 3.05
N GLY A 103 -14.48 15.97 3.51
CA GLY A 103 -13.82 14.82 2.90
C GLY A 103 -14.73 13.58 2.85
N ALA A 104 -15.39 13.25 3.95
CA ALA A 104 -16.31 12.11 4.03
C ALA A 104 -17.49 12.25 3.05
N ARG A 105 -18.03 13.47 2.86
CA ARG A 105 -19.10 13.74 1.87
C ARG A 105 -18.61 13.64 0.42
N ARG A 106 -17.39 14.13 0.14
CA ARG A 106 -16.80 14.12 -1.23
C ARG A 106 -16.34 12.74 -1.66
N PHE A 107 -15.93 11.93 -0.72
CA PHE A 107 -15.34 10.61 -0.97
C PHE A 107 -16.12 9.50 -0.25
N PRO A 108 -17.44 9.37 -0.52
CA PRO A 108 -18.21 8.28 0.04
C PRO A 108 -17.62 6.95 -0.42
N GLY A 109 -17.64 5.97 0.48
CA GLY A 109 -17.07 4.66 0.20
C GLY A 109 -15.54 4.60 0.20
N LEU A 110 -14.82 5.62 0.72
CA LEU A 110 -13.40 5.49 1.01
C LEU A 110 -13.18 4.38 2.05
N ARG A 111 -12.42 3.35 1.67
CA ARG A 111 -12.11 2.19 2.50
C ARG A 111 -10.60 1.98 2.62
N VAL A 112 -10.20 1.17 3.60
CA VAL A 112 -8.83 0.68 3.74
C VAL A 112 -8.76 -0.71 3.11
N PRO A 113 -7.88 -0.93 2.12
CA PRO A 113 -7.73 -2.23 1.48
C PRO A 113 -7.01 -3.21 2.40
N ARG A 114 -7.31 -4.51 2.26
CA ARG A 114 -6.58 -5.56 2.94
C ARG A 114 -6.13 -6.59 1.91
N THR A 115 -4.88 -6.46 1.44
CA THR A 115 -4.36 -7.37 0.41
C THR A 115 -3.99 -8.74 0.98
N GLY A 116 -3.69 -8.83 2.28
CA GLY A 116 -3.13 -10.02 2.91
C GLY A 116 -1.71 -10.34 2.43
N ARG A 117 -1.05 -9.45 1.68
CA ARG A 117 0.30 -9.69 1.11
C ARG A 117 1.31 -8.78 1.76
N VAL A 118 1.90 -9.26 2.87
CA VAL A 118 2.85 -8.50 3.69
C VAL A 118 4.08 -8.10 2.86
N MET A 119 4.67 -9.02 2.12
CA MET A 119 5.88 -8.76 1.36
C MET A 119 5.67 -7.75 0.22
N GLU A 120 4.48 -7.74 -0.41
CA GLU A 120 4.14 -6.76 -1.45
C GLU A 120 3.99 -5.33 -0.92
N ALA A 121 3.70 -5.17 0.36
CA ALA A 121 3.69 -3.87 1.04
C ALA A 121 5.06 -3.52 1.64
N LEU A 122 5.76 -4.50 2.22
CA LEU A 122 6.98 -4.30 3.00
C LEU A 122 8.20 -3.94 2.12
N ILE A 123 8.44 -4.68 1.04
CA ILE A 123 9.60 -4.39 0.16
C ILE A 123 9.52 -2.97 -0.42
N PRO A 124 8.40 -2.51 -1.01
CA PRO A 124 8.26 -1.11 -1.42
C PRO A 124 8.48 -0.11 -0.29
N ALA A 125 7.88 -0.34 0.88
CA ALA A 125 8.02 0.54 2.03
C ALA A 125 9.49 0.67 2.48
N ILE A 126 10.28 -0.41 2.44
CA ILE A 126 11.72 -0.34 2.74
C ILE A 126 12.47 0.50 1.68
N ILE A 127 12.15 0.32 0.39
CA ILE A 127 12.75 1.10 -0.70
C ILE A 127 12.45 2.59 -0.56
N GLU A 128 11.31 2.96 0.00
CA GLU A 128 10.85 4.34 0.18
C GLU A 128 11.43 5.05 1.40
N GLN A 129 12.13 4.34 2.31
CA GLN A 129 12.68 4.94 3.54
C GLN A 129 13.64 6.09 3.23
N LYS A 130 13.36 7.27 3.79
CA LYS A 130 14.24 8.47 3.78
C LYS A 130 14.73 8.91 2.40
N VAL A 131 13.91 8.72 1.35
CA VAL A 131 14.22 9.15 -0.02
C VAL A 131 13.01 9.80 -0.67
N LEU A 132 13.23 10.52 -1.76
CA LEU A 132 12.14 11.06 -2.55
C LEU A 132 11.32 9.92 -3.18
N GLY A 133 10.00 10.00 -3.12
CA GLY A 133 9.10 9.01 -3.70
C GLY A 133 9.39 8.73 -5.18
N ILE A 134 9.77 9.76 -5.95
CA ILE A 134 10.11 9.58 -7.37
C ILE A 134 11.32 8.66 -7.56
N ASP A 135 12.32 8.74 -6.69
CA ASP A 135 13.53 7.91 -6.78
C ASP A 135 13.24 6.48 -6.27
N ALA A 136 12.46 6.36 -5.19
CA ALA A 136 11.99 5.07 -4.69
C ALA A 136 11.15 4.31 -5.73
N PHE A 137 10.19 4.98 -6.37
CA PHE A 137 9.36 4.38 -7.42
C PHE A 137 10.18 3.98 -8.65
N ALA A 138 11.20 4.77 -8.99
CA ALA A 138 12.11 4.42 -10.08
C ALA A 138 12.96 3.18 -9.72
N ALA A 139 13.43 3.07 -8.47
CA ALA A 139 14.17 1.91 -7.98
C ALA A 139 13.29 0.65 -7.99
N GLN A 140 12.09 0.73 -7.43
CA GLN A 140 11.12 -0.38 -7.44
C GLN A 140 10.80 -0.85 -8.86
N ARG A 141 10.55 0.10 -9.79
CA ARG A 141 10.26 -0.24 -11.18
C ARG A 141 11.41 -1.00 -11.83
N ARG A 142 12.68 -0.58 -11.62
CA ARG A 142 13.86 -1.28 -12.16
C ARG A 142 13.95 -2.70 -11.62
N LEU A 143 13.80 -2.88 -10.30
CA LEU A 143 13.86 -4.19 -9.66
C LEU A 143 12.75 -5.11 -10.13
N LEU A 144 11.51 -4.61 -10.24
CA LEU A 144 10.38 -5.40 -10.74
C LEU A 144 10.53 -5.79 -12.22
N HIS A 145 11.08 -4.91 -13.07
CA HIS A 145 11.35 -5.28 -14.46
C HIS A 145 12.50 -6.29 -14.57
N ARG A 146 13.48 -6.26 -13.68
CA ARG A 146 14.64 -7.13 -13.68
C ARG A 146 14.35 -8.51 -13.08
N PHE A 147 13.61 -8.57 -11.98
CA PHE A 147 13.42 -9.77 -11.17
C PHE A 147 11.97 -10.25 -11.09
N GLY A 148 11.01 -9.43 -11.50
CA GLY A 148 9.61 -9.82 -11.55
C GLY A 148 9.29 -10.73 -12.73
N GLU A 149 8.29 -11.57 -12.58
CA GLU A 149 7.84 -12.51 -13.61
C GLU A 149 6.89 -11.83 -14.62
N ALA A 150 6.78 -12.46 -15.79
CA ALA A 150 5.74 -12.12 -16.74
C ALA A 150 4.35 -12.45 -16.14
N PRO A 151 3.38 -11.53 -16.27
CA PRO A 151 2.05 -11.76 -15.72
C PRO A 151 1.29 -12.83 -16.50
N PRO A 152 0.53 -13.71 -15.84
CA PRO A 152 -0.33 -14.67 -16.53
C PRO A 152 -1.55 -13.97 -17.18
N GLY A 153 -2.05 -14.53 -18.28
CA GLY A 153 -3.27 -14.05 -18.95
C GLY A 153 -3.07 -12.75 -19.74
N PRO A 154 -4.17 -12.05 -20.08
CA PRO A 154 -4.17 -10.89 -20.97
C PRO A 154 -3.82 -9.59 -20.21
N ALA A 155 -2.65 -9.57 -19.60
CA ALA A 155 -2.18 -8.40 -18.84
C ALA A 155 -1.80 -7.24 -19.76
N PRO A 156 -2.08 -5.98 -19.39
CA PRO A 156 -1.52 -4.81 -20.06
C PRO A 156 0.01 -4.84 -20.09
N ASP A 157 0.57 -4.31 -21.18
CA ASP A 157 2.02 -4.25 -21.36
C ASP A 157 2.73 -3.55 -20.20
N GLY A 158 3.92 -4.07 -19.85
CA GLY A 158 4.77 -3.54 -18.81
C GLY A 158 4.40 -3.95 -17.38
N LEU A 159 3.31 -4.72 -17.18
CA LEU A 159 3.05 -5.30 -15.88
C LEU A 159 4.05 -6.42 -15.55
N ARG A 160 4.30 -6.60 -14.26
CA ARG A 160 5.16 -7.65 -13.69
C ARG A 160 4.54 -8.19 -12.41
N VAL A 161 4.62 -9.49 -12.21
CA VAL A 161 4.32 -10.10 -10.91
C VAL A 161 5.53 -9.91 -9.99
N PRO A 162 5.34 -9.47 -8.73
CA PRO A 162 6.44 -9.32 -7.79
C PRO A 162 7.21 -10.63 -7.57
N PRO A 163 8.53 -10.57 -7.34
CA PRO A 163 9.32 -11.72 -6.93
C PRO A 163 8.81 -12.39 -5.67
N THR A 164 9.08 -13.67 -5.50
CA THR A 164 8.86 -14.39 -4.23
C THR A 164 9.77 -13.82 -3.13
N ALA A 165 9.49 -14.17 -1.88
CA ALA A 165 10.36 -13.79 -0.76
C ALA A 165 11.80 -14.33 -0.95
N GLU A 166 11.94 -15.58 -1.42
CA GLU A 166 13.24 -16.18 -1.72
C GLU A 166 13.96 -15.45 -2.85
N GLN A 167 13.26 -15.10 -3.92
CA GLN A 167 13.82 -14.33 -5.03
C GLN A 167 14.29 -12.94 -4.56
N TRP A 168 13.50 -12.23 -3.72
CA TRP A 168 13.93 -10.96 -3.12
C TRP A 168 15.16 -11.10 -2.23
N ALA A 169 15.24 -12.18 -1.42
CA ALA A 169 16.39 -12.46 -0.57
C ALA A 169 17.66 -12.77 -1.40
N ALA A 170 17.49 -13.34 -2.60
CA ALA A 170 18.57 -13.71 -3.49
C ALA A 170 19.03 -12.57 -4.42
N VAL A 171 18.35 -11.42 -4.46
CA VAL A 171 18.78 -10.28 -5.28
C VAL A 171 20.19 -9.83 -4.85
N PRO A 172 21.19 -9.83 -5.73
CA PRO A 172 22.55 -9.45 -5.38
C PRO A 172 22.65 -7.98 -4.96
N SER A 173 23.60 -7.66 -4.07
CA SER A 173 23.75 -6.29 -3.53
C SER A 173 24.00 -5.24 -4.61
N TRP A 174 24.72 -5.58 -5.68
CA TRP A 174 24.97 -4.66 -6.80
C TRP A 174 23.71 -4.34 -7.61
N GLU A 175 22.74 -5.24 -7.70
CA GLU A 175 21.47 -4.98 -8.41
C GLU A 175 20.61 -3.98 -7.63
N TRP A 176 20.63 -4.05 -6.29
CA TRP A 176 20.01 -3.02 -5.44
C TRP A 176 20.66 -1.66 -5.66
N HIS A 177 21.99 -1.63 -5.70
CA HIS A 177 22.76 -0.41 -5.95
C HIS A 177 22.46 0.17 -7.34
N LEU A 178 22.49 -0.64 -8.40
CA LEU A 178 22.12 -0.24 -9.76
C LEU A 178 20.67 0.27 -9.86
N ALA A 179 19.78 -0.26 -9.03
CA ALA A 179 18.42 0.25 -8.94
C ALA A 179 18.33 1.62 -8.23
N GLY A 180 19.34 2.02 -7.45
CA GLY A 180 19.38 3.26 -6.68
C GLY A 180 18.94 3.07 -5.22
N VAL A 181 19.04 1.85 -4.70
CA VAL A 181 18.79 1.52 -3.29
C VAL A 181 20.12 1.46 -2.55
N ASP A 182 20.26 2.25 -1.48
CA ASP A 182 21.49 2.22 -0.67
C ASP A 182 21.67 0.90 0.08
N PRO A 183 22.90 0.61 0.54
CA PRO A 183 23.23 -0.67 1.16
C PRO A 183 22.43 -0.96 2.44
N SER A 184 21.99 0.05 3.19
CA SER A 184 21.25 -0.16 4.45
C SER A 184 19.82 -0.66 4.16
N ARG A 185 19.13 -0.03 3.20
CA ARG A 185 17.79 -0.45 2.74
C ARG A 185 17.85 -1.80 2.02
N ALA A 186 18.89 -2.05 1.20
CA ALA A 186 19.09 -3.34 0.56
C ALA A 186 19.22 -4.48 1.59
N ARG A 187 20.04 -4.29 2.63
CA ARG A 187 20.16 -5.27 3.73
C ARG A 187 18.86 -5.48 4.48
N ALA A 188 18.12 -4.40 4.79
CA ALA A 188 16.83 -4.51 5.44
C ALA A 188 15.81 -5.28 4.57
N ALA A 189 15.75 -4.99 3.27
CA ALA A 189 14.87 -5.69 2.33
C ALA A 189 15.21 -7.19 2.22
N GLN A 190 16.50 -7.54 2.13
CA GLN A 190 16.93 -8.94 2.10
C GLN A 190 16.67 -9.66 3.43
N ALA A 191 16.89 -8.99 4.58
CA ALA A 191 16.58 -9.55 5.90
C ALA A 191 15.08 -9.81 6.05
N ALA A 192 14.25 -8.84 5.69
CA ALA A 192 12.80 -8.99 5.68
C ALA A 192 12.35 -10.12 4.73
N ALA A 193 12.94 -10.22 3.56
CA ALA A 193 12.61 -11.25 2.57
C ALA A 193 12.94 -12.67 3.08
N ARG A 194 14.05 -12.88 3.79
CA ARG A 194 14.37 -14.17 4.43
C ARG A 194 13.32 -14.61 5.47
N LEU A 195 12.64 -13.64 6.08
CA LEU A 195 11.55 -13.87 7.04
C LEU A 195 10.16 -13.81 6.40
N GLY A 196 10.10 -13.60 5.09
CA GLY A 196 8.85 -13.40 4.35
C GLY A 196 7.77 -14.45 4.66
N PRO A 197 8.06 -15.76 4.56
CA PRO A 197 7.06 -16.79 4.88
C PRO A 197 6.57 -16.76 6.34
N GLN A 198 7.42 -16.37 7.28
CA GLN A 198 7.04 -16.21 8.68
C GLN A 198 6.14 -15.00 8.91
N LEU A 199 6.43 -13.88 8.21
CA LEU A 199 5.64 -12.64 8.29
C LEU A 199 4.25 -12.82 7.65
N GLU A 200 4.15 -13.51 6.52
CA GLU A 200 2.87 -13.84 5.91
C GLU A 200 2.03 -14.71 6.86
N ARG A 201 2.61 -15.80 7.41
CA ARG A 201 1.93 -16.64 8.42
C ARG A 201 1.58 -15.89 9.70
N LEU A 202 2.38 -14.91 10.12
CA LEU A 202 2.06 -14.08 11.29
C LEU A 202 0.80 -13.26 11.02
N ALA A 203 0.69 -12.62 9.86
CA ALA A 203 -0.49 -11.85 9.47
C ALA A 203 -1.75 -12.74 9.29
N GLU A 204 -1.58 -13.95 8.77
CA GLU A 204 -2.67 -14.93 8.62
C GLU A 204 -3.20 -15.42 9.97
N ARG A 205 -2.31 -15.67 10.95
CA ARG A 205 -2.68 -16.14 12.30
C ARG A 205 -3.26 -15.05 13.19
N HIS A 206 -2.94 -13.79 12.91
CA HIS A 206 -3.39 -12.64 13.68
C HIS A 206 -4.15 -11.64 12.78
N PRO A 207 -5.26 -12.07 12.17
CA PRO A 207 -5.95 -11.29 11.16
C PRO A 207 -6.46 -9.95 11.70
N ASP A 208 -6.78 -9.86 12.99
CA ASP A 208 -7.35 -8.67 13.62
C ASP A 208 -6.47 -8.11 14.75
N ASP A 209 -5.38 -8.82 15.15
CA ASP A 209 -4.36 -8.29 16.05
C ASP A 209 -3.22 -7.64 15.24
N HIS A 210 -3.52 -6.46 14.67
CA HIS A 210 -2.55 -5.67 13.92
C HIS A 210 -1.31 -5.34 14.78
N ALA A 211 -1.48 -5.15 16.10
CA ALA A 211 -0.38 -4.85 17.02
C ALA A 211 0.64 -5.99 17.08
N ALA A 212 0.20 -7.25 17.07
CA ALA A 212 1.11 -8.41 17.03
C ALA A 212 1.93 -8.42 15.74
N VAL A 213 1.29 -8.15 14.58
CA VAL A 213 1.99 -8.11 13.31
C VAL A 213 2.97 -6.92 13.26
N HIS A 214 2.58 -5.74 13.74
CA HIS A 214 3.46 -4.56 13.83
C HIS A 214 4.68 -4.84 14.73
N ARG A 215 4.51 -5.52 15.88
CA ARG A 215 5.65 -5.95 16.72
C ARG A 215 6.58 -6.89 15.96
N GLY A 216 6.02 -7.88 15.27
CA GLY A 216 6.80 -8.83 14.48
C GLY A 216 7.58 -8.13 13.35
N LEU A 217 6.98 -7.20 12.62
CA LEU A 217 7.66 -6.40 11.60
C LEU A 217 8.81 -5.58 12.21
N ARG A 218 8.56 -4.90 13.33
CA ARG A 218 9.53 -4.02 14.00
C ARG A 218 10.68 -4.77 14.69
N SER A 219 10.59 -6.08 14.87
CA SER A 219 11.72 -6.89 15.35
C SER A 219 12.83 -7.06 14.31
N ILE A 220 12.55 -6.71 13.05
CA ILE A 220 13.54 -6.79 11.97
C ILE A 220 14.38 -5.52 11.94
N PRO A 221 15.71 -5.60 11.98
CA PRO A 221 16.59 -4.44 11.87
C PRO A 221 16.29 -3.59 10.63
N GLY A 222 16.09 -2.29 10.83
CA GLY A 222 15.75 -1.35 9.77
C GLY A 222 14.24 -1.18 9.51
N ILE A 223 13.37 -1.91 10.22
CA ILE A 223 11.91 -1.75 10.13
C ILE A 223 11.42 -0.95 11.33
N GLY A 224 11.07 0.31 11.10
CA GLY A 224 10.53 1.22 12.10
C GLY A 224 8.99 1.30 12.10
N VAL A 225 8.47 2.23 12.92
CA VAL A 225 7.02 2.49 13.04
C VAL A 225 6.42 2.86 11.69
N TRP A 226 7.06 3.76 10.95
CA TRP A 226 6.61 4.20 9.61
C TRP A 226 6.44 3.02 8.65
N THR A 227 7.47 2.16 8.54
CA THR A 227 7.43 1.01 7.62
C THR A 227 6.37 -0.01 8.03
N ALA A 228 6.21 -0.27 9.34
CA ALA A 228 5.19 -1.16 9.84
C ALA A 228 3.77 -0.61 9.56
N ALA A 229 3.55 0.71 9.72
CA ALA A 229 2.28 1.34 9.39
C ALA A 229 1.96 1.31 7.89
N GLU A 230 2.97 1.46 7.01
CA GLU A 230 2.83 1.30 5.56
C GLU A 230 2.34 -0.12 5.18
N VAL A 231 2.82 -1.15 5.90
CA VAL A 231 2.32 -2.52 5.75
C VAL A 231 0.90 -2.65 6.32
N GLY A 232 0.67 -2.11 7.52
CA GLY A 232 -0.61 -2.15 8.21
C GLY A 232 -1.76 -1.65 7.35
N SER A 233 -1.60 -0.47 6.78
CA SER A 233 -2.62 0.19 5.97
C SER A 233 -2.89 -0.47 4.61
N ARG A 234 -1.99 -1.31 4.10
CA ARG A 234 -2.11 -1.93 2.76
C ARG A 234 -2.35 -3.43 2.80
N ALA A 235 -1.60 -4.12 3.66
CA ALA A 235 -1.69 -5.57 3.74
C ALA A 235 -2.70 -6.05 4.77
N LEU A 236 -2.84 -5.34 5.88
CA LEU A 236 -3.64 -5.79 7.02
C LEU A 236 -5.04 -5.15 7.09
N GLY A 237 -5.28 -4.05 6.37
CA GLY A 237 -6.53 -3.29 6.49
C GLY A 237 -6.62 -2.47 7.78
N ASP A 238 -5.46 -2.14 8.37
CA ASP A 238 -5.40 -1.39 9.62
C ASP A 238 -5.77 0.09 9.39
N ALA A 239 -7.01 0.44 9.77
CA ALA A 239 -7.53 1.80 9.67
C ALA A 239 -6.92 2.77 10.70
N ASP A 240 -6.09 2.25 11.62
CA ASP A 240 -5.43 3.02 12.66
C ASP A 240 -3.91 3.15 12.46
N ALA A 241 -3.35 2.59 11.39
CA ALA A 241 -1.92 2.53 11.09
C ALA A 241 -1.35 3.90 10.64
N VAL A 242 -1.11 4.80 11.58
CA VAL A 242 -0.50 6.12 11.29
C VAL A 242 0.98 5.95 10.99
N PRO A 243 1.47 6.43 9.83
CA PRO A 243 2.89 6.36 9.48
C PRO A 243 3.68 7.49 10.16
N PHE A 244 3.82 7.41 11.50
CA PHE A 244 4.65 8.35 12.26
C PHE A 244 6.09 8.36 11.75
N GLY A 245 6.70 9.53 11.67
CA GLY A 245 7.99 9.75 11.02
C GLY A 245 7.89 10.05 9.53
N ASP A 246 6.67 10.13 8.97
CA ASP A 246 6.48 10.57 7.60
C ASP A 246 6.79 12.05 7.43
N TYR A 247 7.47 12.39 6.33
CA TYR A 247 7.89 13.77 6.08
C TYR A 247 6.71 14.75 5.90
N HIS A 248 5.56 14.27 5.46
CA HIS A 248 4.40 15.09 5.09
C HIS A 248 3.24 14.98 6.09
N VAL A 249 2.97 13.79 6.63
CA VAL A 249 1.71 13.48 7.34
C VAL A 249 1.45 14.44 8.51
N ALA A 250 2.43 14.66 9.41
CA ALA A 250 2.25 15.58 10.54
C ALA A 250 1.95 17.01 10.07
N LYS A 251 2.68 17.48 9.07
CA LYS A 251 2.49 18.83 8.50
C LYS A 251 1.14 18.98 7.82
N ASP A 252 0.76 18.01 7.00
CA ASP A 252 -0.49 18.04 6.24
C ASP A 252 -1.71 17.97 7.18
N VAL A 253 -1.66 17.12 8.21
CA VAL A 253 -2.71 17.03 9.24
C VAL A 253 -2.79 18.32 10.04
N GLY A 254 -1.66 18.86 10.49
CA GLY A 254 -1.62 20.11 11.24
C GLY A 254 -2.18 21.28 10.45
N VAL A 255 -1.78 21.45 9.19
CA VAL A 255 -2.30 22.50 8.31
C VAL A 255 -3.81 22.34 8.08
N ALA A 256 -4.26 21.11 7.80
CA ALA A 256 -5.66 20.85 7.50
C ALA A 256 -6.60 21.01 8.71
N LEU A 257 -6.17 20.55 9.90
CA LEU A 257 -7.03 20.53 11.09
C LEU A 257 -6.79 21.71 12.04
N LEU A 258 -5.57 22.27 12.07
CA LEU A 258 -5.19 23.33 13.03
C LEU A 258 -4.75 24.62 12.34
N GLY A 259 -4.66 24.67 11.00
CA GLY A 259 -4.16 25.83 10.26
C GLY A 259 -2.65 26.08 10.41
N ARG A 260 -1.89 25.18 11.02
CA ARG A 260 -0.43 25.29 11.24
C ARG A 260 0.28 23.95 11.14
N ARG A 261 1.59 23.99 10.96
CA ARG A 261 2.43 22.77 10.98
C ARG A 261 2.57 22.24 12.40
N ILE A 262 2.65 20.92 12.52
CA ILE A 262 2.89 20.18 13.77
C ILE A 262 3.98 19.14 13.55
N ASP A 263 4.50 18.58 14.64
CA ASP A 263 5.40 17.43 14.64
C ASP A 263 4.64 16.11 14.93
N ASP A 264 5.37 14.99 15.02
CA ASP A 264 4.77 13.68 15.26
C ASP A 264 4.22 13.51 16.69
N VAL A 265 4.75 14.24 17.68
CA VAL A 265 4.25 14.18 19.06
C VAL A 265 2.87 14.80 19.11
N GLU A 266 2.73 15.99 18.57
CA GLU A 266 1.45 16.69 18.48
C GLU A 266 0.47 15.96 17.53
N LEU A 267 0.98 15.33 16.44
CA LEU A 267 0.16 14.50 15.55
C LEU A 267 -0.55 13.37 16.31
N ALA A 268 0.15 12.72 17.24
CA ALA A 268 -0.43 11.64 18.04
C ALA A 268 -1.60 12.14 18.91
N GLU A 269 -1.44 13.33 19.52
CA GLU A 269 -2.47 13.98 20.33
C GLU A 269 -3.67 14.42 19.47
N VAL A 270 -3.40 15.06 18.34
CA VAL A 270 -4.44 15.55 17.40
C VAL A 270 -5.29 14.40 16.87
N LEU A 271 -4.69 13.26 16.60
CA LEU A 271 -5.41 12.10 16.05
C LEU A 271 -6.10 11.23 17.11
N GLU A 272 -5.84 11.45 18.40
CA GLU A 272 -6.37 10.62 19.48
C GLU A 272 -7.90 10.51 19.52
N PRO A 273 -8.68 11.57 19.23
CA PRO A 273 -10.14 11.47 19.18
C PRO A 273 -10.67 10.45 18.15
N TRP A 274 -9.86 10.07 17.17
CA TRP A 274 -10.22 9.10 16.13
C TRP A 274 -9.47 7.78 16.27
N ARG A 275 -9.08 7.39 17.48
CA ARG A 275 -8.44 6.09 17.74
C ARG A 275 -9.26 4.94 17.13
N GLY A 276 -8.58 4.02 16.44
CA GLY A 276 -9.19 2.98 15.62
C GLY A 276 -9.41 3.40 14.15
N HIS A 277 -9.39 4.71 13.86
CA HIS A 277 -9.60 5.28 12.53
C HIS A 277 -8.57 6.36 12.15
N ARG A 278 -7.46 6.48 12.88
CA ARG A 278 -6.48 7.56 12.70
C ARG A 278 -5.90 7.59 11.29
N PHE A 279 -5.64 6.42 10.69
CA PHE A 279 -5.21 6.35 9.28
C PHE A 279 -6.29 6.83 8.32
N ARG A 280 -7.58 6.58 8.63
CA ARG A 280 -8.71 7.11 7.84
C ARG A 280 -8.70 8.64 7.84
N VAL A 281 -8.41 9.28 8.98
CA VAL A 281 -8.21 10.74 9.07
C VAL A 281 -7.08 11.18 8.15
N VAL A 282 -5.91 10.54 8.23
CA VAL A 282 -4.76 10.82 7.37
C VAL A 282 -5.12 10.71 5.89
N ARG A 283 -5.90 9.69 5.52
CA ARG A 283 -6.38 9.51 4.14
C ARG A 283 -7.31 10.62 3.68
N LEU A 284 -8.29 11.02 4.51
CA LEU A 284 -9.22 12.11 4.17
C LEU A 284 -8.49 13.45 4.06
N VAL A 285 -7.56 13.73 4.98
CA VAL A 285 -6.70 14.91 4.90
C VAL A 285 -5.88 14.89 3.62
N GLY A 286 -5.25 13.77 3.25
CA GLY A 286 -4.47 13.64 2.02
C GLY A 286 -5.27 13.85 0.73
N LEU A 287 -6.59 13.73 0.79
CA LEU A 287 -7.53 14.02 -0.32
C LEU A 287 -8.06 15.47 -0.29
N SER A 288 -7.77 16.23 0.77
CA SER A 288 -8.21 17.61 0.92
C SER A 288 -7.43 18.54 -0.02
N PRO A 289 -8.08 19.57 -0.60
CA PRO A 289 -7.39 20.60 -1.38
C PRO A 289 -6.46 21.46 -0.54
N LEU A 290 -6.54 21.40 0.79
CA LEU A 290 -5.64 22.13 1.71
C LEU A 290 -4.25 21.51 1.77
N VAL A 291 -4.10 20.24 1.43
CA VAL A 291 -2.81 19.54 1.47
C VAL A 291 -1.89 20.04 0.36
N GLY A 292 -0.64 20.32 0.74
CA GLY A 292 0.38 20.79 -0.18
C GLY A 292 0.32 22.26 -0.56
N THR A 293 -0.63 23.04 -0.04
CA THR A 293 -0.72 24.50 -0.26
C THR A 293 0.42 25.25 0.42
N ASP A 294 0.95 24.70 1.51
CA ASP A 294 2.07 25.25 2.29
C ASP A 294 3.44 24.61 1.95
N ARG A 295 3.61 24.12 0.73
CA ARG A 295 4.90 23.56 0.27
C ARG A 295 5.97 24.61 0.00
N ARG A 296 6.21 25.51 0.96
CA ARG A 296 7.28 26.50 0.96
C ARG A 296 8.42 26.01 1.84
N GLY A 297 9.45 25.43 1.24
CA GLY A 297 10.66 24.99 1.95
C GLY A 297 11.69 24.44 0.99
N PRO A 298 12.94 24.24 1.42
CA PRO A 298 13.97 23.66 0.58
C PRO A 298 13.51 22.26 0.12
N ARG A 299 13.52 22.04 -1.18
CA ARG A 299 13.28 20.70 -1.74
C ARG A 299 14.48 19.83 -1.37
N MET A 300 14.22 18.61 -0.89
CA MET A 300 15.27 17.62 -0.70
C MET A 300 15.99 17.42 -2.04
N ALA A 301 17.31 17.56 -2.06
CA ALA A 301 18.08 17.32 -3.28
C ALA A 301 17.96 15.84 -3.68
N ARG A 302 17.88 15.58 -4.98
CA ARG A 302 17.95 14.21 -5.50
C ARG A 302 19.36 13.69 -5.29
N VAL A 303 19.47 12.55 -4.64
CA VAL A 303 20.74 11.85 -4.44
C VAL A 303 20.75 10.64 -5.38
N ASP A 304 21.69 10.61 -6.30
CA ASP A 304 21.88 9.45 -7.16
C ASP A 304 22.77 8.42 -6.45
N HIS A 305 22.14 7.54 -5.69
CA HIS A 305 22.82 6.49 -4.92
C HIS A 305 23.62 5.49 -5.79
N ARG A 306 23.50 5.54 -7.12
CA ARG A 306 24.31 4.73 -8.05
C ARG A 306 25.73 5.29 -8.23
N ARG A 307 25.97 6.50 -7.75
CA ARG A 307 27.24 7.23 -7.91
C ARG A 307 28.03 7.35 -6.61
N ILE A 308 27.53 6.77 -5.53
CA ILE A 308 28.15 6.77 -4.20
C ILE A 308 28.58 5.29 -3.86
#